data_0cb6e0c213b308dbdf1842c3939e8e0f
#
_entry.id   0cb6e0c213b308dbdf1842c3939e8e0f
#
_cell.length_a   1.000
_cell.length_b   1.000
_cell.length_c   1.000
_cell.angle_alpha   90.00
_cell.angle_beta   90.00
_cell.angle_gamma   90.00
#
_symmetry.space_group_name_H-M   'P 1'
#
loop_
_entity.id
_entity.type
_entity.pdbx_description
1 polymer ?
#
loop_
_entity_poly.entity_id
_entity_poly.type
_entity_poly.pdbx_seq_one_letter_code
_entity_poly.pdbx_strand_id
1 'polypeptide(L)'
;ELTVGAEGLETVTARTTVPGSFPEFTQTYGLDEDGNRSIIIEYMKEAGSYYGANVEYRIEGENGFVYEGFAFPIEGYDEISIDNNAYSPVVTYINDKHIFVWDDEADGKYEIKFRDNTISKGVRKYRLHLYKLSEEMYRKLNAEYDADSNPFAGLGLSSPSFTYSNIDNGAGWFCAYSKSISDWMIE
;
A
#
# COMPACT_ATOMS: atom_id res chain seq x y z
N GLU A 1 -8.52 17.93 13.07
CA GLU A 1 -8.94 19.08 12.27
C GLU A 1 -7.76 20.01 12.01
N LEU A 2 -7.64 20.51 10.79
CA LEU A 2 -6.68 21.51 10.36
C LEU A 2 -7.45 22.75 9.92
N THR A 3 -7.00 23.93 10.36
CA THR A 3 -7.54 25.22 9.91
C THR A 3 -6.37 26.13 9.58
N VAL A 4 -6.35 26.68 8.35
CA VAL A 4 -5.31 27.59 7.89
C VAL A 4 -5.99 28.86 7.35
N GLY A 5 -5.56 30.01 7.82
CA GLY A 5 -6.04 31.32 7.37
C GLY A 5 -4.88 32.29 7.19
N ALA A 6 -5.05 33.20 6.25
CA ALA A 6 -4.17 34.33 6.07
C ALA A 6 -4.99 35.61 5.81
N GLU A 7 -4.42 36.78 6.12
CA GLU A 7 -5.10 38.04 5.92
C GLU A 7 -5.48 38.26 4.44
N GLY A 8 -6.75 38.53 4.19
CA GLY A 8 -7.29 38.75 2.83
C GLY A 8 -7.57 37.48 2.03
N LEU A 9 -7.40 36.29 2.62
CA LEU A 9 -7.72 35.00 1.98
C LEU A 9 -8.84 34.29 2.75
N GLU A 10 -9.59 33.45 2.03
CA GLU A 10 -10.56 32.55 2.65
C GLU A 10 -9.84 31.52 3.53
N THR A 11 -10.44 31.19 4.67
CA THR A 11 -9.95 30.15 5.56
C THR A 11 -10.20 28.80 4.93
N VAL A 12 -9.16 27.98 4.90
CA VAL A 12 -9.23 26.57 4.46
C VAL A 12 -9.31 25.64 5.67
N THR A 13 -10.12 24.60 5.56
CA THR A 13 -10.26 23.60 6.63
C THR A 13 -10.16 22.20 6.07
N ALA A 14 -9.73 21.28 6.92
CA ALA A 14 -9.71 19.85 6.63
C ALA A 14 -9.91 19.03 7.90
N ARG A 15 -10.47 17.84 7.74
CA ARG A 15 -10.65 16.87 8.84
C ARG A 15 -10.18 15.50 8.41
N THR A 16 -9.61 14.77 9.36
CA THR A 16 -9.31 13.34 9.24
C THR A 16 -9.35 12.71 10.62
N THR A 17 -9.52 11.40 10.66
CA THR A 17 -9.44 10.62 11.89
C THR A 17 -8.18 9.78 11.85
N VAL A 18 -7.35 9.86 12.89
CA VAL A 18 -6.19 8.96 13.04
C VAL A 18 -6.72 7.58 13.38
N PRO A 19 -6.51 6.57 12.52
CA PRO A 19 -7.00 5.22 12.80
C PRO A 19 -6.22 4.57 13.94
N GLY A 20 -6.83 3.59 14.61
CA GLY A 20 -6.15 2.72 15.57
C GLY A 20 -5.03 1.89 14.92
N SER A 21 -4.39 1.02 15.68
CA SER A 21 -3.37 0.10 15.14
C SER A 21 -4.00 -0.90 14.16
N PHE A 22 -3.15 -1.50 13.32
CA PHE A 22 -3.55 -2.66 12.52
C PHE A 22 -4.04 -3.77 13.47
N PRO A 23 -5.13 -4.53 13.12
CA PRO A 23 -5.64 -5.60 13.97
C PRO A 23 -4.59 -6.69 14.21
N GLU A 24 -4.83 -7.55 15.20
CA GLU A 24 -4.02 -8.75 15.37
C GLU A 24 -4.09 -9.62 14.12
N PHE A 25 -2.95 -10.16 13.70
CA PHE A 25 -2.82 -10.89 12.45
C PHE A 25 -1.87 -12.07 12.59
N THR A 26 -2.03 -13.05 11.70
CA THR A 26 -1.03 -14.06 11.39
C THR A 26 -0.47 -13.80 9.99
N GLN A 27 0.74 -14.28 9.74
CA GLN A 27 1.40 -14.15 8.45
C GLN A 27 2.02 -15.48 8.05
N THR A 28 1.89 -15.82 6.76
CA THR A 28 2.47 -17.03 6.17
C THR A 28 3.22 -16.65 4.91
N TYR A 29 4.47 -17.07 4.82
CA TYR A 29 5.30 -16.94 3.62
C TYR A 29 5.10 -18.14 2.70
N GLY A 30 5.06 -17.90 1.39
CA GLY A 30 4.96 -18.94 0.37
C GLY A 30 5.77 -18.62 -0.87
N LEU A 31 6.01 -19.69 -1.65
CA LEU A 31 6.51 -19.62 -3.02
C LEU A 31 5.49 -20.32 -3.90
N ASP A 32 5.13 -19.72 -5.02
CA ASP A 32 4.31 -20.37 -6.02
C ASP A 32 5.14 -21.27 -6.94
N GLU A 33 4.47 -21.98 -7.87
CA GLU A 33 5.11 -22.90 -8.82
C GLU A 33 6.11 -22.20 -9.75
N ASP A 34 5.92 -20.92 -10.00
CA ASP A 34 6.80 -20.08 -10.82
C ASP A 34 7.96 -19.45 -10.02
N GLY A 35 8.01 -19.71 -8.70
CA GLY A 35 9.02 -19.17 -7.80
C GLY A 35 8.78 -17.72 -7.38
N ASN A 36 7.58 -17.21 -7.60
CA ASN A 36 7.20 -15.90 -7.06
C ASN A 36 6.94 -16.02 -5.56
N ARG A 37 7.28 -14.96 -4.85
CA ARG A 37 7.10 -14.88 -3.39
C ARG A 37 5.75 -14.32 -3.05
N SER A 38 5.12 -14.89 -2.04
CA SER A 38 3.90 -14.34 -1.48
C SER A 38 3.95 -14.31 0.04
N ILE A 39 3.21 -13.36 0.62
CA ILE A 39 2.89 -13.32 2.04
C ILE A 39 1.39 -13.22 2.17
N ILE A 40 0.81 -14.17 2.86
CA ILE A 40 -0.61 -14.18 3.20
C ILE A 40 -0.75 -13.59 4.60
N ILE A 41 -1.59 -12.58 4.74
CA ILE A 41 -1.97 -11.96 6.00
C ILE A 41 -3.40 -12.38 6.30
N GLU A 42 -3.64 -12.95 7.50
CA GLU A 42 -4.98 -13.24 8.00
C GLU A 42 -5.20 -12.46 9.29
N TYR A 43 -6.30 -11.73 9.37
CA TYR A 43 -6.62 -10.81 10.46
C TYR A 43 -8.13 -10.74 10.71
N MET A 44 -8.51 -10.22 11.87
CA MET A 44 -9.93 -9.98 12.14
C MET A 44 -10.37 -8.70 11.41
N LYS A 45 -11.23 -8.87 10.42
CA LYS A 45 -11.79 -7.81 9.60
C LYS A 45 -12.61 -6.84 10.46
N GLU A 46 -12.46 -5.56 10.17
CA GLU A 46 -13.25 -4.48 10.76
C GLU A 46 -13.97 -3.72 9.65
N ALA A 47 -15.29 -3.67 9.68
CA ALA A 47 -16.11 -3.01 8.67
C ALA A 47 -15.75 -1.54 8.50
N GLY A 48 -15.66 -1.07 7.25
CA GLY A 48 -15.32 0.30 6.90
C GLY A 48 -13.86 0.66 7.18
N SER A 49 -12.98 -0.32 7.30
CA SER A 49 -11.56 -0.10 7.51
C SER A 49 -10.76 -0.25 6.22
N TYR A 50 -9.67 0.51 6.14
CA TYR A 50 -8.76 0.55 5.01
C TYR A 50 -7.36 0.20 5.47
N TYR A 51 -6.66 -0.60 4.68
CA TYR A 51 -5.39 -1.18 5.05
C TYR A 51 -4.35 -0.98 3.97
N GLY A 52 -3.08 -1.15 4.36
CA GLY A 52 -1.98 -1.18 3.41
C GLY A 52 -0.79 -1.93 3.96
N ALA A 53 0.11 -2.37 3.08
CA ALA A 53 1.35 -3.03 3.46
C ALA A 53 2.50 -2.69 2.52
N ASN A 54 3.71 -2.60 3.08
CA ASN A 54 4.95 -2.73 2.32
C ASN A 54 5.68 -4.00 2.78
N VAL A 55 6.41 -4.62 1.87
CA VAL A 55 7.28 -5.75 2.18
C VAL A 55 8.71 -5.27 2.23
N GLU A 56 9.34 -5.29 3.40
CA GLU A 56 10.77 -5.04 3.56
C GLU A 56 11.52 -6.36 3.49
N TYR A 57 12.64 -6.39 2.77
CA TYR A 57 13.52 -7.55 2.70
C TYR A 57 14.90 -7.25 3.25
N ARG A 58 15.54 -8.29 3.78
CA ARG A 58 16.95 -8.33 4.15
C ARG A 58 17.56 -9.63 3.68
N ILE A 59 18.65 -9.55 2.94
CA ILE A 59 19.36 -10.71 2.41
C ILE A 59 20.78 -10.69 2.93
N GLU A 60 21.14 -11.73 3.67
CA GLU A 60 22.50 -11.95 4.18
C GLU A 60 23.24 -12.83 3.16
N GLY A 61 24.00 -12.19 2.27
CA GLY A 61 24.70 -12.87 1.19
C GLY A 61 25.87 -13.73 1.68
N GLU A 62 26.21 -14.79 0.92
CA GLU A 62 27.34 -15.67 1.20
C GLU A 62 28.69 -14.94 1.26
N ASN A 63 28.78 -13.77 0.65
CA ASN A 63 29.96 -12.91 0.66
C ASN A 63 30.06 -12.01 1.90
N GLY A 64 29.12 -12.13 2.85
CA GLY A 64 29.05 -11.34 4.06
C GLY A 64 28.43 -9.94 3.89
N PHE A 65 28.00 -9.57 2.66
CA PHE A 65 27.24 -8.34 2.45
C PHE A 65 25.77 -8.52 2.84
N VAL A 66 25.19 -7.44 3.35
CA VAL A 66 23.75 -7.37 3.65
C VAL A 66 23.10 -6.45 2.65
N TYR A 67 22.02 -6.93 2.01
CA TYR A 67 21.18 -6.17 1.09
C TYR A 67 19.83 -5.94 1.76
N GLU A 68 19.39 -4.70 1.82
CA GLU A 68 18.13 -4.31 2.43
C GLU A 68 17.34 -3.42 1.47
N GLY A 69 16.02 -3.54 1.49
CA GLY A 69 15.15 -2.72 0.65
C GLY A 69 13.69 -3.05 0.82
N PHE A 70 12.89 -2.49 -0.06
CA PHE A 70 11.46 -2.81 -0.17
C PHE A 70 11.22 -3.58 -1.46
N ALA A 71 10.41 -4.62 -1.33
CA ALA A 71 10.03 -5.47 -2.45
C ALA A 71 9.10 -4.72 -3.42
N PHE A 72 9.08 -5.19 -4.65
CA PHE A 72 8.26 -4.67 -5.74
C PHE A 72 7.08 -5.60 -5.99
N PRO A 73 5.91 -5.07 -6.39
CA PRO A 73 4.83 -5.91 -6.87
C PRO A 73 5.26 -6.71 -8.10
N ILE A 74 4.63 -7.85 -8.32
CA ILE A 74 4.81 -8.61 -9.56
C ILE A 74 4.01 -7.91 -10.66
N GLU A 75 4.65 -7.61 -11.79
CA GLU A 75 3.98 -7.04 -12.97
C GLU A 75 2.90 -8.00 -13.48
N GLY A 76 1.75 -7.47 -13.90
CA GLY A 76 0.61 -8.27 -14.37
C GLY A 76 -0.21 -8.92 -13.25
N TYR A 77 0.06 -8.60 -12.00
CA TYR A 77 -0.74 -9.09 -10.88
C TYR A 77 -2.18 -8.59 -10.92
N ASP A 78 -2.40 -7.42 -11.55
CA ASP A 78 -3.73 -6.83 -11.76
C ASP A 78 -4.62 -7.66 -12.71
N GLU A 79 -4.02 -8.58 -13.49
CA GLU A 79 -4.74 -9.43 -14.46
C GLU A 79 -5.07 -10.83 -13.93
N ILE A 80 -4.53 -11.22 -12.77
CA ILE A 80 -4.78 -12.55 -12.20
C ILE A 80 -6.09 -12.50 -11.41
N SER A 81 -7.18 -12.88 -12.09
CA SER A 81 -8.46 -13.17 -11.44
C SER A 81 -8.27 -14.37 -10.49
N ILE A 82 -8.08 -14.11 -9.21
CA ILE A 82 -8.19 -15.14 -8.18
C ILE A 82 -9.68 -15.40 -8.01
N ASP A 83 -10.14 -16.57 -8.45
CA ASP A 83 -11.47 -17.17 -8.25
C ASP A 83 -12.58 -16.18 -7.84
N ASN A 84 -13.27 -15.60 -8.86
CA ASN A 84 -14.56 -14.91 -8.78
C ASN A 84 -14.75 -13.76 -7.75
N ASN A 85 -13.76 -13.42 -6.95
CA ASN A 85 -13.67 -12.19 -6.17
C ASN A 85 -12.40 -11.45 -6.61
N ALA A 86 -12.48 -10.81 -7.77
CA ALA A 86 -11.38 -10.06 -8.36
C ALA A 86 -11.09 -8.82 -7.53
N TYR A 87 -10.24 -8.97 -6.54
CA TYR A 87 -9.59 -7.87 -5.86
C TYR A 87 -8.29 -7.58 -6.60
N SER A 88 -8.33 -6.62 -7.51
CA SER A 88 -7.09 -6.03 -8.03
C SER A 88 -6.43 -5.23 -6.91
N PRO A 89 -5.26 -5.63 -6.41
CA PRO A 89 -4.60 -4.85 -5.38
C PRO A 89 -4.22 -3.50 -5.97
N VAL A 90 -4.70 -2.43 -5.37
CA VAL A 90 -4.20 -1.09 -5.68
C VAL A 90 -2.76 -1.02 -5.18
N VAL A 91 -1.82 -0.84 -6.10
CA VAL A 91 -0.41 -0.67 -5.80
C VAL A 91 -0.01 0.76 -6.12
N THR A 92 0.36 1.51 -5.11
CA THR A 92 0.77 2.91 -5.24
C THR A 92 2.01 3.17 -4.38
N TYR A 93 2.25 4.41 -3.94
CA TYR A 93 3.45 4.78 -3.21
C TYR A 93 3.14 5.50 -1.90
N ILE A 94 3.87 5.13 -0.84
CA ILE A 94 4.01 5.92 0.38
C ILE A 94 5.50 6.16 0.62
N ASN A 95 5.92 7.43 0.68
CA ASN A 95 7.32 7.80 0.92
C ASN A 95 8.30 7.07 -0.03
N ASP A 96 8.01 7.11 -1.32
CA ASP A 96 8.80 6.47 -2.40
C ASP A 96 8.90 4.94 -2.30
N LYS A 97 7.99 4.29 -1.56
CA LYS A 97 7.92 2.85 -1.40
C LYS A 97 6.59 2.33 -1.91
N HIS A 98 6.62 1.23 -2.66
CA HIS A 98 5.41 0.56 -3.08
C HIS A 98 4.58 0.14 -1.88
N ILE A 99 3.31 0.44 -1.90
CA ILE A 99 2.33 -0.01 -0.93
C ILE A 99 1.20 -0.74 -1.63
N PHE A 100 0.88 -1.91 -1.13
CA PHE A 100 -0.32 -2.66 -1.48
C PHE A 100 -1.46 -2.12 -0.62
N VAL A 101 -2.59 -1.76 -1.21
CA VAL A 101 -3.71 -1.11 -0.51
C VAL A 101 -4.98 -1.92 -0.75
N TRP A 102 -5.77 -2.12 0.30
CA TRP A 102 -7.05 -2.82 0.25
C TRP A 102 -8.02 -2.29 1.33
N ASP A 103 -9.28 -2.68 1.20
CA ASP A 103 -10.35 -2.34 2.15
C ASP A 103 -10.89 -3.60 2.86
N ASP A 104 -12.01 -3.46 3.56
CA ASP A 104 -12.62 -4.55 4.32
C ASP A 104 -13.30 -5.63 3.46
N GLU A 105 -13.38 -5.47 2.13
CA GLU A 105 -13.91 -6.50 1.24
C GLU A 105 -12.99 -7.73 1.16
N ALA A 106 -11.73 -7.60 1.53
CA ALA A 106 -10.75 -8.69 1.56
C ALA A 106 -11.05 -9.83 2.57
N ASP A 107 -12.20 -9.82 3.24
CA ASP A 107 -12.66 -10.85 4.17
C ASP A 107 -11.68 -11.27 5.28
N GLY A 108 -10.80 -10.36 5.70
CA GLY A 108 -9.81 -10.62 6.73
C GLY A 108 -8.63 -11.48 6.25
N LYS A 109 -8.50 -11.66 4.93
CA LYS A 109 -7.38 -12.36 4.33
C LYS A 109 -6.90 -11.60 3.10
N TYR A 110 -5.61 -11.34 3.02
CA TYR A 110 -4.99 -10.65 1.89
C TYR A 110 -3.67 -11.30 1.50
N GLU A 111 -3.48 -11.58 0.20
CA GLU A 111 -2.25 -12.13 -0.34
C GLU A 111 -1.44 -11.02 -1.03
N ILE A 112 -0.18 -10.86 -0.62
CA ILE A 112 0.77 -9.93 -1.21
C ILE A 112 1.75 -10.73 -2.05
N LYS A 113 1.71 -10.59 -3.38
CA LYS A 113 2.72 -11.16 -4.28
C LYS A 113 3.76 -10.11 -4.62
N PHE A 114 5.02 -10.48 -4.48
CA PHE A 114 6.13 -9.53 -4.62
C PHE A 114 7.39 -10.19 -5.16
N ARG A 115 8.33 -9.35 -5.58
CA ARG A 115 9.71 -9.76 -5.89
C ARG A 115 10.71 -8.84 -5.18
N ASP A 116 11.83 -9.37 -4.77
CA ASP A 116 13.02 -8.58 -4.49
C ASP A 116 13.86 -8.48 -5.78
N ASN A 117 14.48 -7.33 -6.01
CA ASN A 117 15.29 -7.09 -7.21
C ASN A 117 16.74 -7.53 -7.04
N THR A 118 17.01 -8.51 -6.20
CA THR A 118 18.36 -8.98 -5.98
C THR A 118 18.58 -10.40 -6.47
N ILE A 119 19.66 -10.60 -7.20
CA ILE A 119 20.16 -11.91 -7.64
C ILE A 119 21.10 -12.54 -6.62
N SER A 120 21.35 -11.89 -5.49
CA SER A 120 22.26 -12.37 -4.47
C SER A 120 21.76 -13.68 -3.87
N LYS A 121 22.64 -14.68 -3.78
CA LYS A 121 22.37 -15.88 -2.99
C LYS A 121 22.62 -15.59 -1.53
N GLY A 122 21.80 -16.17 -0.66
CA GLY A 122 21.93 -15.98 0.78
C GLY A 122 20.62 -16.23 1.51
N VAL A 123 20.63 -16.05 2.82
CA VAL A 123 19.45 -16.17 3.66
C VAL A 123 18.58 -14.92 3.48
N ARG A 124 17.34 -15.16 3.07
CA ARG A 124 16.35 -14.10 2.88
C ARG A 124 15.43 -14.01 4.08
N LYS A 125 15.17 -12.78 4.48
CA LYS A 125 14.21 -12.45 5.54
C LYS A 125 13.29 -11.38 5.02
N TYR A 126 12.01 -11.50 5.35
CA TYR A 126 10.97 -10.53 4.98
C TYR A 126 10.19 -10.09 6.21
N ARG A 127 9.75 -8.85 6.24
CA ARG A 127 8.78 -8.37 7.23
C ARG A 127 7.81 -7.39 6.60
N LEU A 128 6.66 -7.27 7.22
CA LEU A 128 5.61 -6.38 6.78
C LEU A 128 5.63 -5.08 7.57
N HIS A 129 5.51 -3.97 6.86
CA HIS A 129 5.09 -2.71 7.42
C HIS A 129 3.60 -2.59 7.11
N LEU A 130 2.77 -2.76 8.12
CA LEU A 130 1.32 -2.77 8.02
C LEU A 130 0.76 -1.40 8.39
N TYR A 131 -0.22 -0.95 7.65
CA TYR A 131 -0.85 0.34 7.83
C TYR A 131 -2.36 0.15 8.00
N LYS A 132 -2.95 0.83 8.98
CA LYS A 132 -4.37 1.12 9.00
C LYS A 132 -4.54 2.56 8.54
N LEU A 133 -5.33 2.77 7.49
CA LEU A 133 -5.44 4.04 6.79
C LEU A 133 -6.71 4.77 7.21
N SER A 134 -6.68 6.10 7.25
CA SER A 134 -7.91 6.88 7.25
C SER A 134 -8.59 6.75 5.88
N GLU A 135 -9.89 6.99 5.82
CA GLU A 135 -10.66 6.99 4.56
C GLU A 135 -10.06 7.99 3.55
N GLU A 136 -9.63 9.16 4.03
CA GLU A 136 -9.02 10.18 3.19
C GLU A 136 -7.68 9.70 2.60
N MET A 137 -6.88 8.95 3.38
CA MET A 137 -5.63 8.40 2.91
C MET A 137 -5.88 7.31 1.85
N TYR A 138 -6.84 6.43 2.08
CA TYR A 138 -7.23 5.40 1.12
C TYR A 138 -7.71 6.01 -0.20
N ARG A 139 -8.62 6.99 -0.14
CA ARG A 139 -9.13 7.68 -1.33
C ARG A 139 -8.02 8.42 -2.10
N LYS A 140 -7.09 9.05 -1.39
CA LYS A 140 -5.93 9.71 -1.99
C LYS A 140 -5.07 8.70 -2.76
N LEU A 141 -4.74 7.57 -2.15
CA LEU A 141 -3.90 6.55 -2.76
C LEU A 141 -4.55 5.92 -3.99
N ASN A 142 -5.87 5.66 -3.95
CA ASN A 142 -6.61 5.18 -5.11
C ASN A 142 -6.66 6.21 -6.24
N ALA A 143 -6.89 7.49 -5.92
CA ALA A 143 -6.89 8.54 -6.93
C ALA A 143 -5.52 8.72 -7.61
N GLU A 144 -4.43 8.54 -6.88
CA GLU A 144 -3.08 8.54 -7.45
C GLU A 144 -2.85 7.34 -8.37
N TYR A 145 -3.28 6.14 -7.95
CA TYR A 145 -3.22 4.94 -8.77
C TYR A 145 -4.00 5.11 -10.08
N ASP A 146 -5.24 5.61 -10.00
CA ASP A 146 -6.08 5.86 -11.17
C ASP A 146 -5.46 6.89 -12.12
N ALA A 147 -4.82 7.93 -11.57
CA ALA A 147 -4.14 8.94 -12.36
C ALA A 147 -2.93 8.37 -13.09
N ASP A 148 -2.11 7.58 -12.41
CA ASP A 148 -0.90 6.97 -12.97
C ASP A 148 -1.24 5.85 -13.97
N SER A 149 -2.36 5.14 -13.75
CA SER A 149 -2.84 4.05 -14.63
C SER A 149 -3.54 4.54 -15.90
N ASN A 150 -3.76 5.85 -16.06
CA ASN A 150 -4.44 6.41 -17.23
C ASN A 150 -3.48 6.78 -18.36
N PRO A 151 -3.23 5.88 -19.34
CA PRO A 151 -2.27 6.15 -20.41
C PRO A 151 -2.69 7.32 -21.33
N PHE A 152 -3.99 7.63 -21.38
CA PHE A 152 -4.53 8.69 -22.22
C PHE A 152 -4.32 10.08 -21.64
N ALA A 153 -4.19 10.20 -20.29
CA ALA A 153 -3.87 11.46 -19.63
C ALA A 153 -2.45 11.92 -20.01
N GLY A 154 -1.49 10.99 -20.01
CA GLY A 154 -0.10 11.24 -20.42
C GLY A 154 0.06 11.66 -21.89
N LEU A 155 -0.91 11.28 -22.75
CA LEU A 155 -0.94 11.64 -24.18
C LEU A 155 -1.78 12.91 -24.43
N GLY A 156 -2.39 13.51 -23.41
CA GLY A 156 -3.29 14.67 -23.57
C GLY A 156 -4.62 14.34 -24.26
N LEU A 157 -4.98 13.06 -24.31
CA LEU A 157 -6.20 12.56 -24.96
C LEU A 157 -7.39 12.41 -24.01
N SER A 158 -7.18 12.59 -22.71
CA SER A 158 -8.22 12.64 -21.68
C SER A 158 -7.99 13.83 -20.76
N SER A 159 -9.04 14.25 -20.07
CA SER A 159 -8.90 15.22 -18.98
C SER A 159 -7.97 14.65 -17.91
N PRO A 160 -7.11 15.48 -17.27
CA PRO A 160 -6.34 15.06 -16.13
C PRO A 160 -7.28 14.43 -15.09
N SER A 161 -6.92 13.28 -14.55
CA SER A 161 -7.64 12.68 -13.43
C SER A 161 -7.60 13.68 -12.27
N PHE A 162 -8.75 14.02 -11.72
CA PHE A 162 -8.79 14.91 -10.57
C PHE A 162 -8.14 14.19 -9.40
N THR A 163 -7.07 14.77 -8.87
CA THR A 163 -6.51 14.32 -7.62
C THR A 163 -7.55 14.53 -6.51
N TYR A 164 -7.71 13.54 -5.66
CA TYR A 164 -8.58 13.64 -4.48
C TYR A 164 -8.18 14.85 -3.62
N SER A 165 -9.18 15.59 -3.12
CA SER A 165 -8.98 16.66 -2.16
C SER A 165 -10.02 16.56 -1.05
N ASN A 166 -9.60 16.72 0.20
CA ASN A 166 -10.47 16.87 1.37
C ASN A 166 -10.25 18.20 2.08
N ILE A 167 -9.79 19.20 1.33
CA ILE A 167 -9.58 20.57 1.82
C ILE A 167 -10.75 21.42 1.37
N ASP A 168 -11.51 21.96 2.32
CA ASP A 168 -12.57 22.92 2.07
C ASP A 168 -11.94 24.28 1.71
N ASN A 169 -12.43 24.90 0.64
CA ASN A 169 -11.91 26.16 0.08
C ASN A 169 -10.44 26.09 -0.37
N GLY A 170 -9.96 24.90 -0.73
CA GLY A 170 -8.58 24.71 -1.16
C GLY A 170 -8.38 23.43 -1.96
N ALA A 171 -7.13 23.10 -2.22
CA ALA A 171 -6.73 21.88 -2.88
C ALA A 171 -5.63 21.17 -2.07
N GLY A 172 -5.66 19.84 -2.07
CA GLY A 172 -4.71 19.01 -1.37
C GLY A 172 -5.37 17.95 -0.51
N TRP A 173 -4.60 17.34 0.39
CA TRP A 173 -5.12 16.32 1.29
C TRP A 173 -4.58 16.50 2.71
N PHE A 174 -5.44 16.19 3.67
CA PHE A 174 -5.11 16.08 5.08
C PHE A 174 -5.58 14.70 5.54
N CYS A 175 -4.67 13.76 5.67
CA CYS A 175 -4.96 12.35 5.92
C CYS A 175 -4.03 11.78 6.99
N ALA A 176 -4.38 10.60 7.50
CA ALA A 176 -3.65 9.95 8.57
C ALA A 176 -3.55 8.44 8.35
N TYR A 177 -2.55 7.83 8.97
CA TYR A 177 -2.43 6.38 9.10
C TYR A 177 -1.75 6.02 10.42
N SER A 178 -1.99 4.82 10.88
CA SER A 178 -1.17 4.16 11.89
C SER A 178 -0.29 3.11 11.23
N LYS A 179 0.86 2.80 11.84
CA LYS A 179 1.83 1.84 11.31
C LYS A 179 2.22 0.83 12.37
N SER A 180 2.21 -0.44 11.99
CA SER A 180 2.75 -1.57 12.74
C SER A 180 3.81 -2.28 11.91
N ILE A 181 4.74 -2.98 12.56
CA ILE A 181 5.81 -3.73 11.87
C ILE A 181 5.77 -5.15 12.40
N SER A 182 5.75 -6.14 11.50
CA SER A 182 5.76 -7.55 11.87
C SER A 182 7.16 -8.03 12.28
N ASP A 183 7.22 -9.22 12.87
CA ASP A 183 8.46 -9.96 13.01
C ASP A 183 9.02 -10.39 11.64
N TRP A 184 10.32 -10.71 11.61
CA TRP A 184 10.97 -11.25 10.42
C TRP A 184 10.54 -12.69 10.15
N MET A 185 10.13 -12.96 8.92
CA MET A 185 9.98 -14.31 8.37
C MET A 185 11.25 -14.68 7.64
N ILE A 186 11.67 -15.95 7.74
CA ILE A 186 12.85 -16.49 7.07
C ILE A 186 12.38 -17.40 5.94
N GLU A 187 12.94 -17.18 4.74
CA GLU A 187 12.75 -18.04 3.58
C GLU A 187 13.50 -19.35 3.76
#